data_03d210e53d372ed1180f5918b12ebad5
#
_entry.id   03d210e53d372ed1180f5918b12ebad5
#
_cell.length_a   1.000
_cell.length_b   1.000
_cell.length_c   1.000
_cell.angle_alpha   90.00
_cell.angle_beta   90.00
_cell.angle_gamma   90.00
#
_symmetry.space_group_name_H-M   'P 1'
#
loop_
_entity.id
_entity.type
_entity.pdbx_description
1 polymer ?
#
loop_
_entity_poly.entity_id
_entity_poly.type
_entity_poly.pdbx_seq_one_letter_code
_entity_poly.pdbx_strand_id
1 'polypeptide(L)'
;MNLAPRLAVFTLLLFGSTACNRGGDPGREGVEAATIKKREPARVRVEPVVRREMLRVLETTTRVESVNQVEVMSRSSGVVTEVLVEEGDRIASGQVLARIDARQAVIAAADSEFALGDARAALPRLELATREAEARLATSRRGFEQVQRDFARNEKIAASGPDRPALLSDKDLDASRLARDNAQAEVSNAELAVERAKLEVLNGQAAVRRAELALERARLDLSNTEITAPFAGVLATRHIKVGETLNAASAAFTLTDPGQLRAVFYRPQRELALFLAAVTPSEVLAEATPGGALSAAGPATARQSAELELFATAEALPGRRFRGRIERISPTIDPQSGNFRITARLDGTDVGESRAWLLPGMLVRLEIITERRPDTLVVQKRALRREGDANLVFVVREGRAVRVPISEGLSDDECLEVLPIGEARLEPGEPVVVVGNRDLEDGGEVAITSGAEAPAGEASTAALPAAADH
;
A
#
# COMPACT_ATOMS: atom_id res chain seq x y z
N MET A 1 -0.19 22.79 -47.65
CA MET A 1 0.08 22.00 -48.87
C MET A 1 -1.00 20.93 -48.87
N ASN A 2 -2.09 21.23 -49.59
CA ASN A 2 -2.60 20.54 -50.79
C ASN A 2 -3.04 19.09 -50.49
N LEU A 3 -4.19 18.61 -50.79
CA LEU A 3 -5.27 18.96 -51.71
C LEU A 3 -6.52 18.10 -51.37
N ALA A 4 -7.64 18.66 -51.63
CA ALA A 4 -9.00 18.18 -51.54
C ALA A 4 -9.36 17.23 -52.72
N PRO A 5 -10.61 17.09 -53.15
CA PRO A 5 -11.50 15.96 -52.93
C PRO A 5 -11.93 15.31 -54.28
N ARG A 6 -12.71 14.24 -54.27
CA ARG A 6 -13.47 13.81 -55.47
C ARG A 6 -14.88 13.26 -55.15
N LEU A 7 -15.77 14.04 -55.55
CA LEU A 7 -17.18 13.90 -55.89
C LEU A 7 -17.37 13.11 -57.22
N ALA A 8 -18.37 12.24 -57.34
CA ALA A 8 -19.10 11.86 -58.55
C ALA A 8 -20.31 11.03 -58.15
N VAL A 9 -21.54 11.48 -58.14
CA VAL A 9 -22.48 11.92 -59.17
C VAL A 9 -22.98 10.80 -60.07
N PHE A 10 -24.34 10.58 -59.97
CA PHE A 10 -25.31 10.19 -60.99
C PHE A 10 -25.31 8.73 -61.54
N THR A 11 -26.41 8.02 -61.46
CA THR A 11 -27.37 7.99 -62.61
C THR A 11 -28.70 7.30 -62.22
N LEU A 12 -29.75 8.01 -62.52
CA LEU A 12 -31.17 7.69 -62.56
C LEU A 12 -31.48 6.92 -63.85
N LEU A 13 -32.28 5.87 -63.80
CA LEU A 13 -33.00 5.37 -64.97
C LEU A 13 -34.40 4.84 -64.63
N LEU A 14 -35.39 5.58 -65.02
CA LEU A 14 -36.80 5.28 -65.22
C LEU A 14 -37.00 4.49 -66.54
N PHE A 15 -37.93 3.54 -66.50
CA PHE A 15 -38.81 3.10 -67.62
C PHE A 15 -39.73 2.09 -66.99
N GLY A 16 -41.02 2.15 -67.00
CA GLY A 16 -42.00 2.72 -67.92
C GLY A 16 -42.85 1.62 -68.42
N SER A 17 -44.16 1.68 -68.02
CA SER A 17 -45.39 1.33 -68.76
C SER A 17 -45.52 -0.09 -69.31
N THR A 18 -46.63 -0.67 -69.39
CA THR A 18 -48.08 -0.47 -69.67
C THR A 18 -48.77 -1.84 -69.71
N ALA A 19 -49.86 -2.01 -69.29
CA ALA A 19 -51.27 -1.80 -69.62
C ALA A 19 -52.07 -3.05 -69.96
N CYS A 20 -53.26 -3.11 -69.38
CA CYS A 20 -54.55 -3.59 -69.92
C CYS A 20 -54.69 -5.05 -70.30
N ASN A 21 -55.77 -5.76 -69.97
CA ASN A 21 -57.14 -5.48 -70.17
C ASN A 21 -58.08 -6.62 -69.77
N ARG A 22 -59.26 -6.30 -69.29
CA ARG A 22 -60.61 -6.94 -69.47
C ARG A 22 -60.76 -8.38 -68.98
N GLY A 23 -61.73 -8.72 -68.25
CA GLY A 23 -63.13 -8.40 -68.19
C GLY A 23 -63.85 -9.59 -67.71
N GLY A 24 -64.96 -9.47 -67.04
CA GLY A 24 -65.91 -10.55 -66.80
C GLY A 24 -66.41 -10.65 -65.36
N ASP A 25 -67.52 -10.03 -65.11
CA ASP A 25 -68.49 -10.03 -64.05
C ASP A 25 -69.41 -11.28 -64.21
N PRO A 26 -70.36 -11.53 -63.33
CA PRO A 26 -70.42 -11.57 -61.83
C PRO A 26 -70.98 -12.92 -61.33
N GLY A 27 -70.98 -13.08 -60.08
CA GLY A 27 -71.99 -13.92 -59.47
C GLY A 27 -71.60 -14.86 -58.37
N ARG A 28 -72.06 -14.54 -57.21
CA ARG A 28 -72.57 -15.39 -56.11
C ARG A 28 -71.76 -15.37 -54.84
N GLU A 29 -72.41 -14.75 -53.91
CA GLU A 29 -72.31 -14.88 -52.47
C GLU A 29 -71.95 -16.31 -52.00
N GLY A 30 -70.93 -16.38 -51.23
CA GLY A 30 -70.62 -17.50 -50.33
C GLY A 30 -69.98 -16.90 -49.08
N VAL A 31 -70.79 -16.67 -48.07
CA VAL A 31 -70.36 -16.40 -46.72
C VAL A 31 -69.64 -17.65 -46.20
N GLU A 32 -68.35 -17.73 -46.42
CA GLU A 32 -67.52 -18.69 -45.69
C GLU A 32 -67.30 -18.16 -44.26
N ALA A 33 -67.95 -18.84 -43.32
CA ALA A 33 -67.71 -18.74 -41.92
C ALA A 33 -66.20 -18.97 -41.70
N ALA A 34 -65.47 -17.93 -41.21
CA ALA A 34 -64.12 -18.04 -40.75
C ALA A 34 -64.10 -19.08 -39.63
N THR A 35 -63.67 -20.28 -39.97
CA THR A 35 -63.36 -21.33 -39.02
C THR A 35 -62.18 -20.78 -38.15
N ILE A 36 -62.48 -20.38 -36.93
CA ILE A 36 -61.50 -20.07 -35.92
C ILE A 36 -60.70 -21.37 -35.75
N LYS A 37 -59.53 -21.47 -36.39
CA LYS A 37 -58.55 -22.50 -36.08
C LYS A 37 -58.21 -22.34 -34.61
N LYS A 38 -58.72 -23.20 -33.73
CA LYS A 38 -58.32 -23.32 -32.36
C LYS A 38 -56.82 -23.56 -32.38
N ARG A 39 -56.03 -22.53 -32.10
CA ARG A 39 -54.58 -22.67 -32.00
C ARG A 39 -54.32 -23.76 -30.96
N GLU A 40 -53.51 -24.76 -31.28
CA GLU A 40 -53.03 -25.72 -30.29
C GLU A 40 -52.31 -24.96 -29.18
N PRO A 41 -52.54 -25.33 -27.90
CA PRO A 41 -51.87 -24.66 -26.78
C PRO A 41 -50.37 -24.75 -26.95
N ALA A 42 -49.68 -23.61 -26.80
CA ALA A 42 -48.23 -23.55 -26.94
C ALA A 42 -47.58 -24.38 -25.83
N ARG A 43 -46.66 -25.29 -26.19
CA ARG A 43 -45.95 -26.12 -25.24
C ARG A 43 -44.83 -25.28 -24.58
N VAL A 44 -44.91 -25.08 -23.26
CA VAL A 44 -43.97 -24.27 -22.51
C VAL A 44 -43.37 -25.04 -21.35
N ARG A 45 -42.11 -24.74 -21.02
CA ARG A 45 -41.49 -25.16 -19.76
C ARG A 45 -41.49 -23.97 -18.82
N VAL A 46 -41.91 -24.22 -17.60
CA VAL A 46 -42.00 -23.20 -16.56
C VAL A 46 -41.09 -23.53 -15.38
N GLU A 47 -40.64 -22.49 -14.70
CA GLU A 47 -39.95 -22.58 -13.42
C GLU A 47 -40.55 -21.55 -12.44
N PRO A 48 -40.56 -21.89 -11.13
CA PRO A 48 -41.18 -21.00 -10.17
C PRO A 48 -40.28 -19.76 -9.91
N VAL A 49 -40.93 -18.63 -9.68
CA VAL A 49 -40.28 -17.45 -9.12
C VAL A 49 -39.83 -17.78 -7.71
N VAL A 50 -38.56 -17.54 -7.43
CA VAL A 50 -37.98 -17.83 -6.12
C VAL A 50 -37.51 -16.52 -5.46
N ARG A 51 -37.65 -16.44 -4.15
CA ARG A 51 -36.98 -15.39 -3.37
C ARG A 51 -35.65 -15.89 -2.93
N ARG A 52 -34.60 -15.14 -3.28
CA ARG A 52 -33.25 -15.42 -2.80
C ARG A 52 -32.44 -14.13 -2.69
N GLU A 53 -31.34 -14.23 -1.97
CA GLU A 53 -30.34 -13.18 -1.93
C GLU A 53 -29.61 -13.06 -3.28
N MET A 54 -29.48 -11.83 -3.77
CA MET A 54 -28.70 -11.51 -4.96
C MET A 54 -27.50 -10.65 -4.59
N LEU A 55 -26.35 -11.00 -5.15
CA LEU A 55 -25.08 -10.31 -4.93
C LEU A 55 -24.58 -9.71 -6.22
N ARG A 56 -24.10 -8.50 -6.16
CA ARG A 56 -23.28 -7.92 -7.24
C ARG A 56 -21.82 -8.18 -6.92
N VAL A 57 -21.20 -9.06 -7.65
CA VAL A 57 -19.79 -9.43 -7.51
C VAL A 57 -18.99 -8.79 -8.63
N LEU A 58 -17.91 -8.12 -8.26
CA LEU A 58 -16.88 -7.67 -9.20
C LEU A 58 -15.71 -8.62 -9.10
N GLU A 59 -15.35 -9.24 -10.22
CA GLU A 59 -14.19 -10.12 -10.28
C GLU A 59 -12.98 -9.40 -10.85
N THR A 60 -11.81 -9.70 -10.33
CA THR A 60 -10.53 -9.28 -10.87
C THR A 60 -9.45 -10.27 -10.49
N THR A 61 -8.41 -10.36 -11.31
CA THR A 61 -7.28 -11.27 -11.04
C THR A 61 -6.03 -10.45 -10.78
N THR A 62 -5.28 -10.84 -9.74
CA THR A 62 -4.03 -10.19 -9.38
C THR A 62 -3.07 -11.18 -8.73
N ARG A 63 -1.83 -10.74 -8.51
CA ARG A 63 -0.85 -11.51 -7.72
C ARG A 63 -0.85 -11.07 -6.27
N VAL A 64 -0.68 -12.04 -5.39
CA VAL A 64 -0.47 -11.77 -3.97
C VAL A 64 0.95 -11.25 -3.78
N GLU A 65 1.09 -10.15 -3.08
CA GLU A 65 2.37 -9.57 -2.69
C GLU A 65 2.52 -9.63 -1.17
N SER A 66 3.75 -9.78 -0.68
CA SER A 66 4.03 -9.50 0.72
C SER A 66 4.08 -7.98 0.95
N VAL A 67 3.57 -7.53 2.08
CA VAL A 67 3.69 -6.12 2.49
C VAL A 67 5.15 -5.77 2.74
N ASN A 68 5.89 -6.69 3.38
CA ASN A 68 7.29 -6.54 3.72
C ASN A 68 8.14 -7.50 2.88
N GLN A 69 8.58 -7.05 1.72
CA GLN A 69 9.56 -7.73 0.91
C GLN A 69 10.73 -6.79 0.65
N VAL A 70 11.94 -7.21 0.98
CA VAL A 70 13.15 -6.41 0.84
C VAL A 70 14.27 -7.24 0.24
N GLU A 71 14.98 -6.65 -0.70
CA GLU A 71 16.25 -7.14 -1.17
C GLU A 71 17.34 -6.66 -0.22
N VAL A 72 17.95 -7.59 0.49
CA VAL A 72 19.09 -7.32 1.39
C VAL A 72 20.33 -7.23 0.52
N MET A 73 20.88 -6.01 0.45
CA MET A 73 22.09 -5.73 -0.35
C MET A 73 23.34 -5.80 0.51
N SER A 74 24.45 -6.20 -0.09
CA SER A 74 25.76 -6.07 0.55
C SER A 74 26.11 -4.60 0.75
N ARG A 75 26.62 -4.25 1.94
CA ARG A 75 27.12 -2.89 2.25
C ARG A 75 28.64 -2.79 2.08
N SER A 76 29.32 -3.94 2.04
CA SER A 76 30.77 -4.04 1.86
C SER A 76 31.09 -4.82 0.59
N SER A 77 32.26 -4.56 0.01
CA SER A 77 32.84 -5.34 -1.08
C SER A 77 33.82 -6.37 -0.53
N GLY A 78 33.84 -7.56 -1.12
CA GLY A 78 34.77 -8.63 -0.73
C GLY A 78 34.26 -10.01 -1.13
N VAL A 79 35.03 -11.03 -0.77
CA VAL A 79 34.68 -12.44 -1.06
C VAL A 79 33.78 -12.97 0.05
N VAL A 80 32.70 -13.65 -0.34
CA VAL A 80 31.81 -14.32 0.61
C VAL A 80 32.52 -15.53 1.22
N THR A 81 32.75 -15.52 2.51
CA THR A 81 33.40 -16.61 3.23
C THR A 81 32.43 -17.70 3.68
N GLU A 82 31.26 -17.29 4.14
CA GLU A 82 30.24 -18.18 4.66
C GLU A 82 28.83 -17.69 4.26
N VAL A 83 27.94 -18.64 3.99
CA VAL A 83 26.49 -18.41 3.86
C VAL A 83 25.82 -19.33 4.89
N LEU A 84 25.07 -18.76 5.81
CA LEU A 84 24.54 -19.42 7.00
C LEU A 84 23.07 -19.85 6.87
N VAL A 85 22.43 -19.51 5.75
CA VAL A 85 20.99 -19.68 5.55
C VAL A 85 20.70 -20.20 4.14
N GLU A 86 19.59 -20.95 4.00
CA GLU A 86 19.10 -21.47 2.73
C GLU A 86 17.71 -20.91 2.40
N GLU A 87 17.32 -21.05 1.11
CA GLU A 87 15.98 -20.65 0.66
C GLU A 87 14.89 -21.44 1.37
N GLY A 88 13.89 -20.75 1.90
CA GLY A 88 12.82 -21.32 2.69
C GLY A 88 13.03 -21.24 4.21
N ASP A 89 14.23 -20.86 4.67
CA ASP A 89 14.51 -20.75 6.10
C ASP A 89 13.75 -19.59 6.75
N ARG A 90 13.36 -19.80 8.00
CA ARG A 90 12.80 -18.75 8.86
C ARG A 90 13.94 -17.97 9.49
N ILE A 91 13.92 -16.67 9.28
CA ILE A 91 14.97 -15.75 9.69
C ILE A 91 14.44 -14.83 10.79
N ALA A 92 15.23 -14.64 11.85
CA ALA A 92 14.94 -13.66 12.89
C ALA A 92 15.51 -12.29 12.51
N SER A 93 14.94 -11.22 13.04
CA SER A 93 15.48 -9.86 12.85
C SER A 93 16.90 -9.77 13.44
N GLY A 94 17.85 -9.18 12.70
CA GLY A 94 19.26 -9.07 13.10
C GLY A 94 20.09 -10.34 12.94
N GLN A 95 19.50 -11.44 12.48
CA GLN A 95 20.24 -12.68 12.23
C GLN A 95 21.27 -12.48 11.10
N VAL A 96 22.48 -12.99 11.29
CA VAL A 96 23.53 -13.00 10.26
C VAL A 96 23.18 -14.04 9.20
N LEU A 97 23.12 -13.60 7.95
CA LEU A 97 22.78 -14.43 6.78
C LEU A 97 24.04 -14.92 6.06
N ALA A 98 25.05 -14.04 5.94
CA ALA A 98 26.32 -14.37 5.31
C ALA A 98 27.43 -13.50 5.88
N ARG A 99 28.67 -13.94 5.70
CA ARG A 99 29.88 -13.22 6.06
C ARG A 99 30.76 -12.98 4.84
N ILE A 100 31.32 -11.79 4.76
CA ILE A 100 32.30 -11.37 3.80
C ILE A 100 33.68 -11.38 4.47
N ASP A 101 34.77 -11.54 3.74
CA ASP A 101 36.13 -11.50 4.27
C ASP A 101 36.39 -10.18 5.04
N ALA A 102 36.46 -10.29 6.35
CA ALA A 102 36.60 -9.17 7.27
C ALA A 102 38.05 -8.83 7.63
N ARG A 103 39.05 -9.57 7.12
CA ARG A 103 40.45 -9.43 7.56
C ARG A 103 40.97 -8.01 7.45
N GLN A 104 40.71 -7.32 6.35
CA GLN A 104 41.12 -5.93 6.17
C GLN A 104 40.38 -4.98 7.10
N ALA A 105 39.08 -5.18 7.31
CA ALA A 105 38.29 -4.35 8.20
C ALA A 105 38.69 -4.52 9.68
N VAL A 106 39.04 -5.75 10.09
CA VAL A 106 39.57 -6.04 11.42
C VAL A 106 40.89 -5.29 11.66
N ILE A 107 41.83 -5.34 10.70
CA ILE A 107 43.11 -4.63 10.79
C ILE A 107 42.88 -3.12 10.87
N ALA A 108 42.04 -2.55 10.02
CA ALA A 108 41.72 -1.13 9.99
C ALA A 108 41.07 -0.66 11.31
N ALA A 109 40.21 -1.46 11.91
CA ALA A 109 39.62 -1.18 13.21
C ALA A 109 40.70 -1.18 14.34
N ALA A 110 41.60 -2.17 14.32
CA ALA A 110 42.71 -2.24 15.28
C ALA A 110 43.66 -1.06 15.12
N ASP A 111 44.06 -0.68 13.91
CA ASP A 111 44.93 0.49 13.65
C ASP A 111 44.26 1.78 14.15
N SER A 112 42.97 1.95 13.92
CA SER A 112 42.21 3.11 14.42
C SER A 112 42.13 3.12 15.96
N GLU A 113 42.04 1.97 16.59
CA GLU A 113 42.04 1.85 18.06
C GLU A 113 43.41 2.23 18.68
N PHE A 114 44.52 1.79 18.04
CA PHE A 114 45.85 2.22 18.42
C PHE A 114 46.03 3.73 18.27
N ALA A 115 45.59 4.30 17.13
CA ALA A 115 45.68 5.75 16.92
C ALA A 115 44.88 6.56 17.97
N LEU A 116 43.75 6.05 18.40
CA LEU A 116 42.97 6.64 19.49
C LEU A 116 43.72 6.53 20.82
N GLY A 117 44.34 5.38 21.09
CA GLY A 117 45.20 5.18 22.27
C GLY A 117 46.33 6.21 22.33
N ASP A 118 47.04 6.44 21.25
CA ASP A 118 48.13 7.40 21.13
C ASP A 118 47.63 8.84 21.34
N ALA A 119 46.54 9.22 20.71
CA ALA A 119 45.94 10.54 20.89
C ALA A 119 45.52 10.80 22.34
N ARG A 120 44.94 9.80 23.01
CA ARG A 120 44.57 9.87 24.43
C ARG A 120 45.80 9.95 25.35
N ALA A 121 46.86 9.21 25.02
CA ALA A 121 48.12 9.26 25.79
C ALA A 121 48.89 10.59 25.67
N ALA A 122 48.68 11.34 24.57
CA ALA A 122 49.29 12.67 24.40
C ALA A 122 48.59 13.73 25.25
N LEU A 123 47.32 13.62 25.56
CA LEU A 123 46.52 14.64 26.23
C LEU A 123 47.06 15.01 27.65
N PRO A 124 47.40 14.04 28.54
CA PRO A 124 47.96 14.35 29.87
C PRO A 124 49.26 15.14 29.81
N ARG A 125 50.08 14.95 28.76
CA ARG A 125 51.31 15.72 28.58
C ARG A 125 51.02 17.18 28.29
N LEU A 126 50.02 17.47 27.48
CA LEU A 126 49.58 18.85 27.17
C LEU A 126 48.95 19.52 28.39
N GLU A 127 48.18 18.77 29.18
CA GLU A 127 47.63 19.26 30.45
C GLU A 127 48.72 19.57 31.46
N LEU A 128 49.79 18.74 31.54
CA LEU A 128 50.93 19.02 32.41
C LEU A 128 51.65 20.30 31.98
N ALA A 129 51.89 20.48 30.67
CA ALA A 129 52.50 21.70 30.13
C ALA A 129 51.66 22.95 30.47
N THR A 130 50.34 22.84 30.46
CA THR A 130 49.43 23.93 30.87
C THR A 130 49.62 24.27 32.35
N ARG A 131 49.67 23.27 33.25
CA ARG A 131 49.90 23.47 34.67
C ARG A 131 51.27 24.11 34.95
N GLU A 132 52.34 23.71 34.20
CA GLU A 132 53.61 24.31 34.28
C GLU A 132 53.61 25.80 33.88
N ALA A 133 52.94 26.16 32.80
CA ALA A 133 52.77 27.53 32.36
C ALA A 133 52.01 28.38 33.40
N GLU A 134 50.93 27.81 33.97
CA GLU A 134 50.17 28.46 35.05
C GLU A 134 51.01 28.70 36.32
N ALA A 135 51.83 27.72 36.68
CA ALA A 135 52.76 27.88 37.80
C ALA A 135 53.78 28.98 37.55
N ARG A 136 54.35 29.12 36.35
CA ARG A 136 55.24 30.22 35.95
C ARG A 136 54.51 31.54 36.00
N LEU A 137 53.29 31.64 35.48
CA LEU A 137 52.46 32.84 35.54
C LEU A 137 52.28 33.30 37.03
N ALA A 138 51.91 32.35 37.90
CA ALA A 138 51.71 32.63 39.32
C ALA A 138 53.03 33.18 39.99
N THR A 139 54.20 32.71 39.54
CA THR A 139 55.47 33.19 39.99
C THR A 139 55.80 34.61 39.49
N SER A 140 55.61 34.87 38.19
CA SER A 140 55.77 36.18 37.57
C SER A 140 54.82 37.23 38.18
N ARG A 141 53.54 36.86 38.42
CA ARG A 141 52.61 37.76 39.14
C ARG A 141 53.04 38.13 40.53
N ARG A 142 53.49 37.16 41.32
CA ARG A 142 54.07 37.47 42.68
C ARG A 142 55.27 38.38 42.60
N GLY A 143 56.20 38.17 41.65
CA GLY A 143 57.32 39.02 41.38
C GLY A 143 56.89 40.44 41.03
N PHE A 144 55.98 40.60 40.12
CA PHE A 144 55.41 41.89 39.73
C PHE A 144 54.77 42.64 40.91
N GLU A 145 53.95 41.95 41.73
CA GLU A 145 53.32 42.52 42.90
C GLU A 145 54.40 43.09 43.92
N GLN A 146 55.50 42.37 44.03
CA GLN A 146 56.58 42.85 44.87
C GLN A 146 57.22 44.11 44.30
N VAL A 147 57.61 44.07 43.03
CA VAL A 147 58.27 45.25 42.39
C VAL A 147 57.28 46.44 42.33
N GLN A 148 55.98 46.18 42.13
CA GLN A 148 54.98 47.24 42.19
C GLN A 148 54.84 47.89 43.56
N ARG A 149 54.93 47.09 44.64
CA ARG A 149 54.93 47.61 46.03
C ARG A 149 56.18 48.46 46.30
N ASP A 150 57.29 48.00 45.80
CA ASP A 150 58.59 48.74 45.97
C ASP A 150 58.56 50.01 45.15
N PHE A 151 58.06 50.01 43.90
CA PHE A 151 57.84 51.20 43.08
C PHE A 151 56.94 52.23 43.78
N ALA A 152 55.78 51.79 44.27
CA ALA A 152 54.81 52.65 44.96
C ALA A 152 55.35 53.24 46.24
N ARG A 153 56.24 52.52 46.93
CA ARG A 153 56.99 53.05 48.08
C ARG A 153 57.99 54.14 47.65
N ASN A 154 58.76 53.88 46.61
CA ASN A 154 59.74 54.82 46.07
C ASN A 154 59.09 56.11 45.55
N GLU A 155 57.91 55.95 44.83
CA GLU A 155 57.13 57.10 44.37
C GLU A 155 56.60 57.97 45.52
N LYS A 156 56.13 57.35 46.63
CA LYS A 156 55.72 58.10 47.84
C LYS A 156 56.86 58.82 48.50
N ILE A 157 58.04 58.21 48.51
CA ILE A 157 59.25 58.84 49.04
C ILE A 157 59.71 60.04 48.20
N ALA A 158 59.66 59.90 46.88
CA ALA A 158 59.95 60.96 45.90
C ALA A 158 58.97 62.13 45.97
N ALA A 159 57.65 61.84 46.19
CA ALA A 159 56.57 62.86 46.29
C ALA A 159 56.50 63.57 47.64
N SER A 160 57.39 63.24 48.61
CA SER A 160 57.39 63.82 49.96
C SER A 160 58.10 65.17 49.97
N GLY A 161 57.46 66.24 49.49
CA GLY A 161 57.57 67.70 49.69
C GLY A 161 58.95 68.43 49.61
N PRO A 162 58.97 69.75 49.29
CA PRO A 162 60.16 70.51 49.00
C PRO A 162 61.09 70.80 50.21
N ASP A 163 60.64 70.47 51.42
CA ASP A 163 61.41 70.74 52.65
C ASP A 163 62.25 69.54 53.20
N ARG A 164 62.31 68.41 52.46
CA ARG A 164 63.15 67.29 52.82
C ARG A 164 64.19 67.04 51.73
N PRO A 165 65.45 66.76 52.09
CA PRO A 165 66.44 66.38 51.09
C PRO A 165 65.85 65.16 50.29
N ALA A 166 66.02 65.25 48.97
CA ALA A 166 65.58 64.14 48.10
C ALA A 166 66.21 62.84 48.52
N LEU A 167 65.51 62.05 49.26
CA LEU A 167 65.94 60.72 49.77
C LEU A 167 66.06 59.68 48.65
N LEU A 168 65.58 60.01 47.46
CA LEU A 168 65.68 59.17 46.29
C LEU A 168 66.09 60.01 45.09
N SER A 169 67.06 59.54 44.30
CA SER A 169 67.46 60.17 43.03
C SER A 169 66.44 59.92 41.92
N ASP A 170 66.19 60.86 40.97
CA ASP A 170 65.35 60.66 39.77
C ASP A 170 65.78 59.41 38.99
N LYS A 171 67.12 59.14 38.99
CA LYS A 171 67.66 57.93 38.36
C LYS A 171 67.19 56.64 39.05
N ASP A 172 67.00 56.63 40.35
CA ASP A 172 66.56 55.47 41.12
C ASP A 172 65.04 55.26 40.93
N LEU A 173 64.31 56.38 40.81
CA LEU A 173 62.85 56.29 40.46
C LEU A 173 62.63 55.72 39.02
N ASP A 174 63.42 56.23 38.05
CA ASP A 174 63.39 55.72 36.68
C ASP A 174 63.80 54.23 36.60
N ALA A 175 64.83 53.84 37.40
CA ALA A 175 65.25 52.45 37.48
C ALA A 175 64.12 51.56 38.07
N SER A 176 63.39 52.03 39.11
CA SER A 176 62.27 51.29 39.68
C SER A 176 61.07 51.24 38.77
N ARG A 177 60.84 52.30 37.95
CA ARG A 177 59.80 52.29 36.90
C ARG A 177 60.11 51.25 35.82
N LEU A 178 61.37 51.25 35.34
CA LEU A 178 61.80 50.25 34.33
C LEU A 178 61.69 48.81 34.87
N ALA A 179 62.04 48.61 36.13
CA ALA A 179 61.92 47.31 36.81
C ALA A 179 60.42 46.84 36.84
N ARG A 180 59.47 47.77 37.18
CA ARG A 180 58.06 47.49 37.14
C ARG A 180 57.57 47.13 35.73
N ASP A 181 57.99 47.95 34.75
CA ASP A 181 57.57 47.73 33.35
C ASP A 181 58.12 46.41 32.80
N ASN A 182 59.35 46.05 33.15
CA ASN A 182 59.92 44.74 32.80
C ASN A 182 59.16 43.59 33.46
N ALA A 183 58.86 43.73 34.77
CA ALA A 183 58.08 42.70 35.46
C ALA A 183 56.66 42.58 34.92
N GLN A 184 56.04 43.68 34.51
CA GLN A 184 54.75 43.67 33.83
C GLN A 184 54.78 42.91 32.45
N ALA A 185 55.90 43.18 31.69
CA ALA A 185 56.09 42.46 30.40
C ALA A 185 56.32 40.96 30.63
N GLU A 186 57.00 40.55 31.71
CA GLU A 186 57.14 39.14 32.10
C GLU A 186 55.79 38.49 32.42
N VAL A 187 54.85 39.15 33.12
CA VAL A 187 53.51 38.67 33.41
C VAL A 187 52.75 38.49 32.10
N SER A 188 52.78 39.48 31.20
CA SER A 188 52.10 39.40 29.91
C SER A 188 52.63 38.22 29.04
N ASN A 189 53.93 38.01 29.02
CA ASN A 189 54.56 36.89 28.32
C ASN A 189 54.11 35.53 28.91
N ALA A 190 54.07 35.48 30.27
CA ALA A 190 53.59 34.25 30.94
C ALA A 190 52.06 33.98 30.68
N GLU A 191 51.25 35.03 30.61
CA GLU A 191 49.82 34.91 30.23
C GLU A 191 49.67 34.35 28.82
N LEU A 192 50.42 34.89 27.87
CA LEU A 192 50.41 34.34 26.49
C LEU A 192 50.94 32.91 26.44
N ALA A 193 51.86 32.51 27.29
CA ALA A 193 52.35 31.13 27.39
C ALA A 193 51.22 30.18 27.89
N VAL A 194 50.46 30.63 28.89
CA VAL A 194 49.28 29.86 29.39
C VAL A 194 48.21 29.71 28.30
N GLU A 195 47.92 30.81 27.60
CA GLU A 195 46.93 30.75 26.51
C GLU A 195 47.36 29.79 25.39
N ARG A 196 48.63 29.82 24.98
CA ARG A 196 49.18 28.86 24.00
C ARG A 196 49.06 27.42 24.49
N ALA A 197 49.39 27.14 25.73
CA ALA A 197 49.29 25.81 26.30
C ALA A 197 47.83 25.32 26.34
N LYS A 198 46.88 26.20 26.67
CA LYS A 198 45.43 25.88 26.62
C LYS A 198 44.94 25.57 25.19
N LEU A 199 45.40 26.34 24.21
CA LEU A 199 45.07 26.04 22.78
C LEU A 199 45.65 24.69 22.36
N GLU A 200 46.84 24.31 22.84
CA GLU A 200 47.39 22.97 22.55
C GLU A 200 46.58 21.84 23.19
N VAL A 201 46.02 22.04 24.39
CA VAL A 201 45.06 21.07 24.98
C VAL A 201 43.82 20.96 24.15
N LEU A 202 43.24 22.05 23.68
CA LEU A 202 42.09 22.04 22.78
C LEU A 202 42.37 21.29 21.45
N ASN A 203 43.57 21.53 20.90
CA ASN A 203 44.04 20.82 19.70
C ASN A 203 44.19 19.31 19.98
N GLY A 204 44.74 18.96 21.16
CA GLY A 204 44.83 17.57 21.61
C GLY A 204 43.44 16.89 21.76
N GLN A 205 42.49 17.59 22.38
CA GLN A 205 41.11 17.09 22.48
C GLN A 205 40.44 16.89 21.11
N ALA A 206 40.69 17.83 20.19
CA ALA A 206 40.19 17.68 18.81
C ALA A 206 40.87 16.51 18.08
N ALA A 207 42.12 16.19 18.37
CA ALA A 207 42.83 15.03 17.84
C ALA A 207 42.19 13.70 18.36
N VAL A 208 41.90 13.63 19.67
CA VAL A 208 41.19 12.48 20.28
C VAL A 208 39.84 12.28 19.61
N ARG A 209 39.07 13.35 19.46
CA ARG A 209 37.74 13.25 18.83
C ARG A 209 37.82 12.81 17.37
N ARG A 210 38.83 13.25 16.61
CA ARG A 210 39.05 12.74 15.23
C ARG A 210 39.41 11.27 15.22
N ALA A 211 40.24 10.80 16.14
CA ALA A 211 40.59 9.40 16.27
C ALA A 211 39.39 8.53 16.71
N GLU A 212 38.53 9.04 17.60
CA GLU A 212 37.25 8.36 17.97
C GLU A 212 36.33 8.15 16.78
N LEU A 213 36.12 9.18 15.96
CA LEU A 213 35.31 9.08 14.73
C LEU A 213 35.94 8.15 13.69
N ALA A 214 37.28 8.10 13.61
CA ALA A 214 37.97 7.16 12.73
C ALA A 214 37.73 5.70 13.17
N LEU A 215 37.84 5.44 14.46
CA LEU A 215 37.53 4.11 15.03
C LEU A 215 36.06 3.71 14.83
N GLU A 216 35.13 4.63 15.03
CA GLU A 216 33.73 4.39 14.83
C GLU A 216 33.43 4.01 13.35
N ARG A 217 34.05 4.71 12.39
CA ARG A 217 33.93 4.34 10.95
C ARG A 217 34.52 2.98 10.69
N ALA A 218 35.69 2.67 11.17
CA ALA A 218 36.31 1.35 10.96
C ALA A 218 35.50 0.22 11.59
N ARG A 219 34.86 0.44 12.72
CA ARG A 219 33.94 -0.52 13.36
C ARG A 219 32.66 -0.70 12.54
N LEU A 220 32.11 0.39 11.97
CA LEU A 220 30.97 0.32 11.08
C LEU A 220 31.30 -0.49 9.81
N ASP A 221 32.47 -0.24 9.22
CA ASP A 221 32.96 -0.98 8.05
C ASP A 221 33.15 -2.46 8.38
N LEU A 222 33.65 -2.80 9.56
CA LEU A 222 33.73 -4.15 10.05
C LEU A 222 32.33 -4.77 10.22
N SER A 223 31.38 -4.07 10.80
CA SER A 223 30.01 -4.57 10.96
C SER A 223 29.31 -4.79 9.62
N ASN A 224 29.65 -4.01 8.59
CA ASN A 224 29.11 -4.14 7.24
C ASN A 224 29.64 -5.38 6.50
N THR A 225 30.66 -6.07 7.02
CA THR A 225 31.11 -7.36 6.48
C THR A 225 30.18 -8.53 6.85
N GLU A 226 29.28 -8.34 7.80
CA GLU A 226 28.20 -9.26 8.11
C GLU A 226 26.92 -8.78 7.47
N ILE A 227 26.30 -9.62 6.62
CA ILE A 227 25.02 -9.34 6.02
C ILE A 227 23.94 -9.84 6.96
N THR A 228 23.15 -8.93 7.53
CA THR A 228 22.12 -9.23 8.53
C THR A 228 20.72 -8.97 8.02
N ALA A 229 19.73 -9.70 8.56
CA ALA A 229 18.32 -9.53 8.24
C ALA A 229 17.73 -8.27 8.88
N PRO A 230 17.06 -7.39 8.11
CA PRO A 230 16.45 -6.17 8.65
C PRO A 230 15.19 -6.44 9.48
N PHE A 231 14.48 -7.52 9.22
CA PHE A 231 13.27 -7.93 9.94
C PHE A 231 13.13 -9.46 9.97
N ALA A 232 12.23 -9.98 10.78
CA ALA A 232 11.93 -11.40 10.85
C ALA A 232 11.03 -11.81 9.67
N GLY A 233 11.38 -12.90 8.97
CA GLY A 233 10.64 -13.35 7.79
C GLY A 233 11.11 -14.71 7.30
N VAL A 234 10.91 -14.97 6.02
CA VAL A 234 11.37 -16.17 5.32
C VAL A 234 12.28 -15.75 4.16
N LEU A 235 13.37 -16.48 3.99
CA LEU A 235 14.28 -16.26 2.88
C LEU A 235 13.62 -16.75 1.57
N ALA A 236 13.27 -15.82 0.69
CA ALA A 236 12.62 -16.15 -0.58
C ALA A 236 13.65 -16.60 -1.64
N THR A 237 14.77 -15.86 -1.76
CA THR A 237 15.79 -16.13 -2.77
C THR A 237 17.18 -15.78 -2.25
N ARG A 238 18.14 -16.61 -2.56
CA ARG A 238 19.57 -16.41 -2.31
C ARG A 238 20.29 -16.09 -3.61
N HIS A 239 20.85 -14.90 -3.71
CA HIS A 239 21.54 -14.41 -4.92
C HIS A 239 23.06 -14.66 -4.89
N ILE A 240 23.62 -15.05 -3.75
CA ILE A 240 25.06 -15.16 -3.53
C ILE A 240 25.51 -16.61 -3.23
N LYS A 241 26.77 -16.90 -3.51
CA LYS A 241 27.41 -18.19 -3.20
C LYS A 241 28.71 -17.98 -2.43
N VAL A 242 29.11 -18.99 -1.66
CA VAL A 242 30.41 -19.01 -0.99
C VAL A 242 31.53 -18.95 -2.04
N GLY A 243 32.53 -18.09 -1.81
CA GLY A 243 33.64 -17.86 -2.75
C GLY A 243 33.36 -16.81 -3.83
N GLU A 244 32.14 -16.28 -3.91
CA GLU A 244 31.78 -15.22 -4.84
C GLU A 244 32.29 -13.85 -4.34
N THR A 245 32.72 -13.00 -5.25
CA THR A 245 33.13 -11.62 -4.94
C THR A 245 31.95 -10.68 -5.10
N LEU A 246 31.58 -10.01 -4.04
CA LEU A 246 30.52 -9.00 -4.02
C LEU A 246 31.09 -7.59 -4.15
N ASN A 247 30.31 -6.75 -4.78
CA ASN A 247 30.49 -5.29 -4.74
C ASN A 247 29.49 -4.69 -3.74
N ALA A 248 29.78 -3.49 -3.25
CA ALA A 248 28.80 -2.72 -2.49
C ALA A 248 27.53 -2.53 -3.36
N ALA A 249 26.37 -2.66 -2.74
CA ALA A 249 25.04 -2.62 -3.36
C ALA A 249 24.68 -3.82 -4.28
N SER A 250 25.44 -4.93 -4.23
CA SER A 250 25.00 -6.19 -4.85
C SER A 250 23.87 -6.81 -4.02
N ALA A 251 22.81 -7.26 -4.70
CA ALA A 251 21.72 -8.00 -4.05
C ALA A 251 22.25 -9.34 -3.52
N ALA A 252 22.08 -9.59 -2.24
CA ALA A 252 22.54 -10.81 -1.59
C ALA A 252 21.40 -11.79 -1.32
N PHE A 253 20.30 -11.29 -0.77
CA PHE A 253 19.15 -12.09 -0.38
C PHE A 253 17.85 -11.34 -0.63
N THR A 254 16.77 -12.07 -0.92
CA THR A 254 15.41 -11.54 -0.88
C THR A 254 14.69 -12.11 0.33
N LEU A 255 14.31 -11.24 1.25
CA LEU A 255 13.58 -11.59 2.47
C LEU A 255 12.12 -11.17 2.32
N THR A 256 11.18 -12.03 2.70
CA THR A 256 9.74 -11.79 2.63
C THR A 256 9.05 -12.16 3.94
N ASP A 257 8.01 -11.40 4.28
CA ASP A 257 7.13 -11.71 5.41
C ASP A 257 5.84 -12.35 4.89
N PRO A 258 5.65 -13.66 5.07
CA PRO A 258 4.43 -14.35 4.62
C PRO A 258 3.22 -14.07 5.51
N GLY A 259 3.38 -13.43 6.65
CA GLY A 259 2.29 -13.13 7.59
C GLY A 259 1.46 -11.91 7.20
N GLN A 260 1.98 -11.06 6.33
CA GLN A 260 1.30 -9.86 5.88
C GLN A 260 1.19 -9.84 4.35
N LEU A 261 0.02 -10.21 3.86
CA LEU A 261 -0.25 -10.33 2.43
C LEU A 261 -1.15 -9.21 1.95
N ARG A 262 -0.89 -8.74 0.74
CA ARG A 262 -1.72 -7.75 0.06
C ARG A 262 -1.97 -8.16 -1.39
N ALA A 263 -3.09 -7.69 -1.90
CA ALA A 263 -3.43 -7.74 -3.30
C ALA A 263 -3.56 -6.32 -3.86
N VAL A 264 -2.84 -6.03 -4.93
CA VAL A 264 -2.93 -4.73 -5.62
C VAL A 264 -3.64 -4.96 -6.94
N PHE A 265 -4.73 -4.24 -7.17
CA PHE A 265 -5.48 -4.33 -8.40
C PHE A 265 -6.00 -2.98 -8.87
N TYR A 266 -6.44 -2.91 -10.13
CA TYR A 266 -6.83 -1.67 -10.78
C TYR A 266 -8.28 -1.75 -11.24
N ARG A 267 -9.03 -0.63 -11.08
CA ARG A 267 -10.43 -0.54 -11.52
C ARG A 267 -10.67 0.76 -12.28
N PRO A 268 -11.59 0.74 -13.26
CA PRO A 268 -11.94 1.93 -14.02
C PRO A 268 -12.57 3.01 -13.15
N GLN A 269 -12.27 4.27 -13.44
CA GLN A 269 -12.78 5.43 -12.66
C GLN A 269 -14.30 5.48 -12.50
N ARG A 270 -15.08 4.93 -13.44
CA ARG A 270 -16.55 4.84 -13.34
C ARG A 270 -17.03 4.06 -12.12
N GLU A 271 -16.20 3.19 -11.58
CA GLU A 271 -16.52 2.36 -10.42
C GLU A 271 -16.05 2.98 -9.09
N LEU A 272 -15.33 4.10 -9.15
CA LEU A 272 -14.75 4.75 -7.97
C LEU A 272 -15.79 5.06 -6.89
N ALA A 273 -16.98 5.51 -7.28
CA ALA A 273 -18.05 5.84 -6.34
C ALA A 273 -18.51 4.65 -5.49
N LEU A 274 -18.47 3.42 -6.04
CA LEU A 274 -18.81 2.19 -5.33
C LEU A 274 -17.83 1.90 -4.21
N PHE A 275 -16.55 2.11 -4.47
CA PHE A 275 -15.47 1.85 -3.51
C PHE A 275 -15.35 2.95 -2.45
N LEU A 276 -15.54 4.21 -2.82
CA LEU A 276 -15.50 5.33 -1.86
C LEU A 276 -16.64 5.25 -0.86
N ALA A 277 -17.84 4.88 -1.29
CA ALA A 277 -19.01 4.75 -0.40
C ALA A 277 -18.81 3.69 0.70
N ALA A 278 -17.92 2.72 0.47
CA ALA A 278 -17.66 1.63 1.41
C ALA A 278 -16.49 1.89 2.37
N VAL A 279 -15.55 2.77 1.99
CA VAL A 279 -14.34 3.06 2.78
C VAL A 279 -14.49 4.30 3.65
N THR A 280 -15.39 5.22 3.28
CA THR A 280 -15.69 6.41 4.10
C THR A 280 -16.71 6.05 5.17
N PRO A 281 -16.31 5.95 6.47
CA PRO A 281 -17.28 5.96 7.53
C PRO A 281 -18.09 7.26 7.44
N SER A 282 -19.38 7.17 7.70
CA SER A 282 -20.36 8.30 7.62
C SER A 282 -19.96 9.55 8.42
N GLU A 283 -18.96 9.44 9.29
CA GLU A 283 -18.46 10.53 10.14
C GLU A 283 -17.52 11.51 9.43
N VAL A 284 -16.80 11.10 8.38
CA VAL A 284 -15.84 11.99 7.68
C VAL A 284 -16.55 12.97 6.73
N LEU A 285 -17.76 12.64 6.29
CA LEU A 285 -18.58 13.53 5.44
C LEU A 285 -19.35 14.61 6.24
N ALA A 286 -19.49 14.46 7.54
CA ALA A 286 -20.19 15.42 8.39
C ALA A 286 -19.35 16.65 8.74
N GLU A 287 -18.03 16.57 8.72
CA GLU A 287 -17.12 17.69 9.07
C GLU A 287 -16.73 18.61 7.91
N ALA A 288 -17.04 18.25 6.67
CA ALA A 288 -16.57 19.00 5.49
C ALA A 288 -17.56 20.05 4.96
N THR A 289 -18.68 20.33 5.64
CA THR A 289 -19.63 21.36 5.16
C THR A 289 -20.00 22.33 6.27
N PRO A 290 -19.33 23.48 6.37
CA PRO A 290 -19.84 24.58 7.17
C PRO A 290 -20.91 25.34 6.35
N GLY A 291 -22.18 25.13 6.69
CA GLY A 291 -23.28 26.03 6.30
C GLY A 291 -23.97 25.70 4.99
N GLY A 292 -25.02 24.90 5.03
CA GLY A 292 -25.96 24.73 3.93
C GLY A 292 -27.10 23.81 4.30
N ALA A 293 -28.17 24.38 4.83
CA ALA A 293 -29.44 23.68 5.03
C ALA A 293 -29.98 23.20 3.69
N LEU A 294 -30.10 21.89 3.48
CA LEU A 294 -30.99 21.29 2.50
C LEU A 294 -31.85 20.26 3.20
N SER A 295 -33.06 20.74 3.56
CA SER A 295 -34.22 19.93 3.84
C SER A 295 -34.65 19.23 2.56
N ALA A 296 -34.93 17.95 2.69
CA ALA A 296 -36.05 17.22 2.10
C ALA A 296 -35.73 15.75 2.04
N ALA A 297 -36.18 15.11 3.04
CA ALA A 297 -36.21 13.69 3.19
C ALA A 297 -37.28 13.04 2.32
N GLY A 298 -36.85 12.08 1.52
CA GLY A 298 -37.64 10.89 1.25
C GLY A 298 -37.18 9.79 2.23
N PRO A 299 -37.99 8.76 2.53
CA PRO A 299 -37.56 7.70 3.43
C PRO A 299 -36.37 6.98 2.81
N ALA A 300 -35.19 7.39 3.22
CA ALA A 300 -33.97 6.68 2.96
C ALA A 300 -34.07 5.34 3.72
N THR A 301 -34.41 4.29 3.01
CA THR A 301 -34.09 2.93 3.43
C THR A 301 -32.64 2.95 3.89
N ALA A 302 -32.44 2.67 5.16
CA ALA A 302 -31.12 2.68 5.80
C ALA A 302 -30.18 1.80 4.96
N ARG A 303 -29.39 2.44 4.10
CA ARG A 303 -28.21 1.80 3.51
C ARG A 303 -27.24 1.66 4.67
N GLN A 304 -27.26 0.51 5.29
CA GLN A 304 -26.16 0.06 6.12
C GLN A 304 -24.92 0.24 5.25
N SER A 305 -23.97 1.01 5.73
CA SER A 305 -22.63 1.11 5.14
C SER A 305 -22.05 -0.30 5.13
N ALA A 306 -22.29 -1.01 4.04
CA ALA A 306 -21.83 -2.38 3.87
C ALA A 306 -20.32 -2.28 3.64
N GLU A 307 -19.55 -2.70 4.62
CA GLU A 307 -18.15 -2.99 4.44
C GLU A 307 -18.03 -3.93 3.23
N LEU A 308 -17.28 -3.52 2.20
CA LEU A 308 -17.12 -4.35 1.00
C LEU A 308 -16.44 -5.66 1.41
N GLU A 309 -17.19 -6.74 1.29
CA GLU A 309 -16.64 -8.08 1.51
C GLU A 309 -15.78 -8.45 0.30
N LEU A 310 -14.54 -8.86 0.56
CA LEU A 310 -13.60 -9.30 -0.45
C LEU A 310 -13.14 -10.71 -0.11
N PHE A 311 -13.22 -11.57 -1.10
CA PHE A 311 -12.69 -12.93 -1.03
C PHE A 311 -11.68 -13.15 -2.15
N ALA A 312 -10.65 -13.92 -1.84
CA ALA A 312 -9.63 -14.35 -2.80
C ALA A 312 -9.69 -15.86 -2.96
N THR A 313 -9.65 -16.34 -4.18
CA THR A 313 -9.52 -17.76 -4.53
C THR A 313 -8.25 -17.93 -5.36
N ALA A 314 -7.43 -18.93 -5.02
CA ALA A 314 -6.21 -19.24 -5.76
C ALA A 314 -6.41 -20.50 -6.59
N GLU A 315 -6.00 -20.49 -7.87
CA GLU A 315 -6.08 -21.68 -8.73
C GLU A 315 -5.26 -22.86 -8.19
N ALA A 316 -4.13 -22.53 -7.51
CA ALA A 316 -3.29 -23.54 -6.87
C ALA A 316 -3.92 -24.21 -5.64
N LEU A 317 -5.02 -23.65 -5.11
CA LEU A 317 -5.71 -24.11 -3.91
C LEU A 317 -7.22 -24.20 -4.15
N PRO A 318 -7.69 -25.16 -4.98
CA PRO A 318 -9.09 -25.27 -5.33
C PRO A 318 -9.96 -25.52 -4.10
N GLY A 319 -11.11 -24.83 -4.04
CA GLY A 319 -12.07 -24.96 -2.95
C GLY A 319 -11.73 -24.16 -1.68
N ARG A 320 -10.62 -23.42 -1.65
CA ARG A 320 -10.25 -22.55 -0.52
C ARG A 320 -10.56 -21.10 -0.82
N ARG A 321 -11.18 -20.42 0.14
CA ARG A 321 -11.52 -19.00 0.08
C ARG A 321 -10.79 -18.24 1.18
N PHE A 322 -10.09 -17.20 0.80
CA PHE A 322 -9.34 -16.33 1.69
C PHE A 322 -10.08 -15.02 1.86
N ARG A 323 -10.26 -14.59 3.09
CA ARG A 323 -10.90 -13.31 3.36
C ARG A 323 -9.92 -12.18 3.11
N GLY A 324 -10.43 -11.10 2.52
CA GLY A 324 -9.67 -9.87 2.32
C GLY A 324 -10.46 -8.65 2.76
N ARG A 325 -9.75 -7.55 2.93
CA ARG A 325 -10.31 -6.26 3.31
C ARG A 325 -9.63 -5.17 2.50
N ILE A 326 -10.39 -4.24 1.94
CA ILE A 326 -9.82 -3.08 1.27
C ILE A 326 -9.17 -2.19 2.32
N GLU A 327 -7.88 -1.97 2.17
CA GLU A 327 -7.08 -1.16 3.09
C GLU A 327 -6.93 0.28 2.56
N ARG A 328 -6.74 0.42 1.24
CA ARG A 328 -6.46 1.72 0.65
C ARG A 328 -6.95 1.81 -0.78
N ILE A 329 -7.53 2.96 -1.10
CA ILE A 329 -7.84 3.38 -2.47
C ILE A 329 -6.91 4.53 -2.82
N SER A 330 -6.24 4.45 -3.97
CA SER A 330 -5.36 5.53 -4.42
C SER A 330 -6.17 6.82 -4.68
N PRO A 331 -5.74 7.97 -4.18
CA PRO A 331 -6.39 9.24 -4.48
C PRO A 331 -6.13 9.72 -5.91
N THR A 332 -5.25 9.04 -6.66
CA THR A 332 -4.86 9.39 -8.02
C THR A 332 -5.38 8.37 -9.01
N ILE A 333 -5.84 8.85 -10.16
CA ILE A 333 -6.22 8.04 -11.32
C ILE A 333 -5.06 8.11 -12.32
N ASP A 334 -4.67 6.97 -12.86
CA ASP A 334 -3.68 6.91 -13.92
C ASP A 334 -4.28 7.53 -15.20
N PRO A 335 -3.70 8.63 -15.71
CA PRO A 335 -4.25 9.34 -16.86
C PRO A 335 -4.18 8.55 -18.17
N GLN A 336 -3.30 7.55 -18.28
CA GLN A 336 -3.17 6.74 -19.49
C GLN A 336 -4.22 5.65 -19.57
N SER A 337 -4.48 4.97 -18.45
CA SER A 337 -5.43 3.86 -18.40
C SER A 337 -6.81 4.24 -17.89
N GLY A 338 -6.97 5.40 -17.25
CA GLY A 338 -8.22 5.81 -16.59
C GLY A 338 -8.58 4.96 -15.38
N ASN A 339 -7.62 4.22 -14.83
CA ASN A 339 -7.83 3.30 -13.71
C ASN A 339 -7.30 3.90 -12.41
N PHE A 340 -7.91 3.53 -11.30
CA PHE A 340 -7.39 3.79 -9.95
C PHE A 340 -6.91 2.50 -9.30
N ARG A 341 -5.91 2.63 -8.43
CA ARG A 341 -5.30 1.50 -7.73
C ARG A 341 -5.99 1.26 -6.39
N ILE A 342 -6.30 0.00 -6.12
CA ILE A 342 -6.84 -0.46 -4.85
C ILE A 342 -5.83 -1.42 -4.23
N THR A 343 -5.59 -1.27 -2.94
CA THR A 343 -4.79 -2.19 -2.15
C THR A 343 -5.70 -2.86 -1.13
N ALA A 344 -5.76 -4.17 -1.19
CA ALA A 344 -6.48 -5.00 -0.23
C ALA A 344 -5.49 -5.83 0.57
N ARG A 345 -5.73 -5.94 1.87
CA ARG A 345 -5.04 -6.87 2.75
C ARG A 345 -5.75 -8.22 2.66
N LEU A 346 -4.97 -9.28 2.56
CA LEU A 346 -5.48 -10.66 2.51
C LEU A 346 -5.08 -11.40 3.77
N ASP A 347 -6.00 -12.18 4.32
CA ASP A 347 -5.69 -13.14 5.36
C ASP A 347 -5.05 -14.37 4.69
N GLY A 348 -3.87 -14.76 5.15
CA GLY A 348 -3.15 -15.92 4.58
C GLY A 348 -3.80 -17.27 4.92
N THR A 349 -4.76 -17.28 5.85
CA THR A 349 -5.49 -18.47 6.31
C THR A 349 -6.81 -18.63 5.54
N ASP A 350 -7.20 -19.86 5.26
CA ASP A 350 -8.53 -20.16 4.71
C ASP A 350 -9.62 -19.85 5.75
N VAL A 351 -10.81 -19.51 5.26
CA VAL A 351 -11.95 -19.22 6.14
C VAL A 351 -12.28 -20.44 6.98
N GLY A 352 -12.04 -20.33 8.31
CA GLY A 352 -12.26 -21.41 9.27
C GLY A 352 -11.05 -22.29 9.61
N GLU A 353 -9.87 -22.04 9.03
CA GLU A 353 -8.62 -22.74 9.34
C GLU A 353 -7.58 -21.84 10.02
N SER A 354 -6.70 -22.44 10.81
CA SER A 354 -5.59 -21.73 11.48
C SER A 354 -4.30 -21.71 10.67
N ARG A 355 -4.21 -22.51 9.59
CA ARG A 355 -2.99 -22.63 8.79
C ARG A 355 -3.00 -21.63 7.63
N ALA A 356 -1.91 -20.88 7.48
CA ALA A 356 -1.70 -20.05 6.33
C ALA A 356 -1.31 -20.89 5.10
N TRP A 357 -2.06 -20.71 4.01
CA TRP A 357 -1.83 -21.41 2.74
C TRP A 357 -1.44 -20.48 1.61
N LEU A 358 -1.85 -19.22 1.70
CA LEU A 358 -1.60 -18.24 0.67
C LEU A 358 -0.16 -17.75 0.75
N LEU A 359 0.55 -17.80 -0.36
CA LEU A 359 1.95 -17.39 -0.45
C LEU A 359 2.12 -16.19 -1.37
N PRO A 360 3.08 -15.29 -1.10
CA PRO A 360 3.46 -14.24 -2.04
C PRO A 360 3.81 -14.81 -3.41
N GLY A 361 3.39 -14.12 -4.47
CA GLY A 361 3.59 -14.56 -5.85
C GLY A 361 2.45 -15.38 -6.45
N MET A 362 1.55 -15.95 -5.63
CA MET A 362 0.39 -16.68 -6.13
C MET A 362 -0.58 -15.79 -6.89
N LEU A 363 -1.12 -16.31 -7.99
CA LEU A 363 -2.21 -15.67 -8.72
C LEU A 363 -3.52 -15.97 -8.02
N VAL A 364 -4.31 -14.93 -7.74
CA VAL A 364 -5.61 -15.03 -7.10
C VAL A 364 -6.67 -14.30 -7.89
N ARG A 365 -7.87 -14.89 -7.91
CA ARG A 365 -9.08 -14.24 -8.33
C ARG A 365 -9.74 -13.60 -7.13
N LEU A 366 -9.97 -12.31 -7.21
CA LEU A 366 -10.64 -11.53 -6.17
C LEU A 366 -12.12 -11.38 -6.53
N GLU A 367 -12.99 -11.72 -5.60
CA GLU A 367 -14.43 -11.52 -5.65
C GLU A 367 -14.80 -10.41 -4.67
N ILE A 368 -15.27 -9.30 -5.19
CA ILE A 368 -15.62 -8.12 -4.39
C ILE A 368 -17.13 -7.97 -4.43
N ILE A 369 -17.77 -8.16 -3.28
CA ILE A 369 -19.22 -8.01 -3.16
C ILE A 369 -19.51 -6.54 -2.94
N THR A 370 -20.10 -5.90 -3.97
CA THR A 370 -20.37 -4.44 -3.96
C THR A 370 -21.80 -4.10 -3.57
N GLU A 371 -22.73 -5.02 -3.77
CA GLU A 371 -24.12 -4.83 -3.42
C GLU A 371 -24.73 -6.17 -3.01
N ARG A 372 -25.49 -6.16 -1.93
CA ARG A 372 -26.20 -7.31 -1.39
C ARG A 372 -27.68 -6.95 -1.26
N ARG A 373 -28.55 -7.70 -1.92
CA ARG A 373 -30.01 -7.55 -1.81
C ARG A 373 -30.60 -8.83 -1.26
N PRO A 374 -30.94 -8.86 0.02
CA PRO A 374 -31.65 -9.99 0.58
C PRO A 374 -33.09 -10.02 0.08
N ASP A 375 -33.63 -11.21 -0.08
CA ASP A 375 -35.06 -11.44 -0.30
C ASP A 375 -35.64 -10.79 -1.59
N THR A 376 -34.93 -10.91 -2.73
CA THR A 376 -35.40 -10.41 -4.02
C THR A 376 -36.09 -11.49 -4.85
N LEU A 377 -37.03 -11.07 -5.69
CA LEU A 377 -37.69 -11.97 -6.65
C LEU A 377 -36.74 -12.25 -7.82
N VAL A 378 -36.49 -13.53 -8.07
CA VAL A 378 -35.51 -13.97 -9.03
C VAL A 378 -36.15 -14.95 -10.01
N VAL A 379 -35.82 -14.77 -11.29
CA VAL A 379 -36.19 -15.69 -12.37
C VAL A 379 -34.92 -16.11 -13.13
N GLN A 380 -35.00 -17.22 -13.85
CA GLN A 380 -33.92 -17.58 -14.77
C GLN A 380 -33.79 -16.56 -15.90
N LYS A 381 -32.58 -16.23 -16.31
CA LYS A 381 -32.29 -15.29 -17.42
C LYS A 381 -33.01 -15.72 -18.72
N ARG A 382 -33.21 -17.01 -18.91
CA ARG A 382 -33.94 -17.57 -20.09
C ARG A 382 -35.42 -17.18 -20.16
N ALA A 383 -35.99 -16.80 -19.01
CA ALA A 383 -37.39 -16.35 -18.95
C ALA A 383 -37.57 -14.92 -19.49
N LEU A 384 -36.48 -14.14 -19.53
CA LEU A 384 -36.51 -12.77 -20.00
C LEU A 384 -36.79 -12.71 -21.50
N ARG A 385 -37.82 -11.95 -21.87
CA ARG A 385 -38.11 -11.57 -23.25
C ARG A 385 -37.96 -10.06 -23.41
N ARG A 386 -37.28 -9.66 -24.47
CA ARG A 386 -37.16 -8.26 -24.86
C ARG A 386 -38.03 -7.96 -26.06
N GLU A 387 -38.96 -7.02 -25.94
CA GLU A 387 -39.81 -6.53 -27.04
C GLU A 387 -39.60 -5.02 -27.21
N GLY A 388 -38.83 -4.64 -28.24
CA GLY A 388 -38.39 -3.25 -28.38
C GLY A 388 -37.58 -2.79 -27.18
N ASP A 389 -38.03 -1.73 -26.49
CA ASP A 389 -37.41 -1.19 -25.28
C ASP A 389 -37.97 -1.78 -23.99
N ALA A 390 -38.95 -2.70 -24.05
CA ALA A 390 -39.60 -3.28 -22.89
C ALA A 390 -39.04 -4.67 -22.57
N ASN A 391 -38.72 -4.89 -21.30
CA ASN A 391 -38.38 -6.19 -20.76
C ASN A 391 -39.61 -6.79 -20.08
N LEU A 392 -39.87 -8.06 -20.34
CA LEU A 392 -41.04 -8.74 -19.82
C LEU A 392 -40.76 -10.23 -19.55
N VAL A 393 -41.57 -10.83 -18.71
CA VAL A 393 -41.64 -12.26 -18.48
C VAL A 393 -43.11 -12.74 -18.69
N PHE A 394 -43.26 -14.00 -19.10
CA PHE A 394 -44.58 -14.62 -19.18
C PHE A 394 -44.82 -15.52 -17.96
N VAL A 395 -45.90 -15.24 -17.24
CA VAL A 395 -46.34 -16.03 -16.09
C VAL A 395 -47.56 -16.87 -16.52
N VAL A 396 -47.62 -18.11 -16.10
CA VAL A 396 -48.78 -18.95 -16.39
C VAL A 396 -49.79 -18.83 -15.24
N ARG A 397 -50.96 -18.23 -15.53
CA ARG A 397 -52.08 -18.10 -14.60
C ARG A 397 -53.29 -18.79 -15.25
N GLU A 398 -53.94 -19.70 -14.55
CA GLU A 398 -55.15 -20.42 -15.05
C GLU A 398 -54.96 -21.06 -16.45
N GLY A 399 -53.74 -21.58 -16.75
CA GLY A 399 -53.44 -22.20 -18.03
C GLY A 399 -53.25 -21.24 -19.20
N ARG A 400 -53.12 -19.94 -18.92
CA ARG A 400 -52.85 -18.88 -19.92
C ARG A 400 -51.56 -18.14 -19.61
N ALA A 401 -50.86 -17.72 -20.66
CA ALA A 401 -49.70 -16.88 -20.56
C ALA A 401 -50.11 -15.41 -20.29
N VAL A 402 -49.71 -14.88 -19.16
CA VAL A 402 -49.93 -13.49 -18.80
C VAL A 402 -48.61 -12.73 -18.93
N ARG A 403 -48.63 -11.63 -19.65
CA ARG A 403 -47.52 -10.76 -19.89
C ARG A 403 -47.28 -9.87 -18.65
N VAL A 404 -46.09 -9.95 -18.07
CA VAL A 404 -45.67 -9.13 -16.91
C VAL A 404 -44.48 -8.27 -17.30
N PRO A 405 -44.65 -6.94 -17.46
CA PRO A 405 -43.54 -6.04 -17.70
C PRO A 405 -42.69 -5.93 -16.45
N ILE A 406 -41.38 -6.00 -16.66
CA ILE A 406 -40.41 -5.96 -15.58
C ILE A 406 -39.26 -4.97 -15.85
N SER A 407 -38.62 -4.49 -14.79
CA SER A 407 -37.31 -3.87 -14.84
C SER A 407 -36.27 -4.89 -14.39
N GLU A 408 -35.14 -4.93 -15.09
CA GLU A 408 -34.01 -5.79 -14.73
C GLU A 408 -33.29 -5.19 -13.52
N GLY A 409 -33.05 -6.00 -12.49
CA GLY A 409 -32.23 -5.65 -11.33
C GLY A 409 -30.83 -6.27 -11.38
N LEU A 410 -30.38 -6.84 -10.26
CA LEU A 410 -29.13 -7.58 -10.21
C LEU A 410 -29.22 -8.89 -10.99
N SER A 411 -28.10 -9.31 -11.56
CA SER A 411 -28.03 -10.58 -12.29
C SER A 411 -26.75 -11.32 -11.94
N ASP A 412 -26.85 -12.64 -11.76
CA ASP A 412 -25.72 -13.57 -11.68
C ASP A 412 -25.60 -14.39 -12.98
N ASP A 413 -24.90 -15.51 -12.98
CA ASP A 413 -24.69 -16.32 -14.20
C ASP A 413 -25.98 -16.93 -14.73
N GLU A 414 -26.90 -17.36 -13.87
CA GLU A 414 -28.10 -18.11 -14.23
C GLU A 414 -29.41 -17.33 -14.10
N CYS A 415 -29.46 -16.43 -13.12
CA CYS A 415 -30.66 -15.77 -12.66
C CYS A 415 -30.61 -14.26 -12.79
N LEU A 416 -31.80 -13.66 -12.79
CA LEU A 416 -32.03 -12.23 -12.89
C LEU A 416 -33.04 -11.80 -11.83
N GLU A 417 -32.72 -10.74 -11.10
CA GLU A 417 -33.68 -10.03 -10.24
C GLU A 417 -34.72 -9.34 -11.10
N VAL A 418 -35.98 -9.55 -10.78
CA VAL A 418 -37.09 -8.93 -11.49
C VAL A 418 -37.87 -7.99 -10.58
N LEU A 419 -38.06 -6.78 -11.10
CA LEU A 419 -38.83 -5.73 -10.43
C LEU A 419 -40.07 -5.46 -11.31
N PRO A 420 -41.29 -5.91 -10.91
CA PRO A 420 -42.49 -5.64 -11.65
C PRO A 420 -42.77 -4.16 -11.85
N ILE A 421 -43.21 -3.75 -13.04
CA ILE A 421 -43.48 -2.35 -13.36
C ILE A 421 -45.03 -2.11 -13.37
N GLY A 422 -45.43 -0.98 -12.76
CA GLY A 422 -46.83 -0.56 -12.74
C GLY A 422 -47.71 -1.41 -11.82
N GLU A 423 -48.90 -1.82 -12.30
CA GLU A 423 -49.87 -2.66 -11.57
C GLU A 423 -49.56 -4.17 -11.65
N ALA A 424 -48.53 -4.54 -12.43
CA ALA A 424 -48.12 -5.91 -12.59
C ALA A 424 -47.59 -6.49 -11.25
N ARG A 425 -48.13 -7.62 -10.84
CA ARG A 425 -47.70 -8.33 -9.63
C ARG A 425 -47.04 -9.64 -10.03
N LEU A 426 -45.96 -9.96 -9.37
CA LEU A 426 -45.26 -11.23 -9.48
C LEU A 426 -45.10 -11.79 -8.06
N GLU A 427 -45.62 -12.97 -7.82
CA GLU A 427 -45.60 -13.59 -6.50
C GLU A 427 -44.58 -14.74 -6.46
N PRO A 428 -43.97 -14.99 -5.28
CA PRO A 428 -43.10 -16.17 -5.13
C PRO A 428 -43.90 -17.46 -5.36
N GLY A 429 -43.28 -18.37 -6.11
CA GLY A 429 -43.92 -19.65 -6.48
C GLY A 429 -44.74 -19.61 -7.79
N GLU A 430 -44.98 -18.44 -8.38
CA GLU A 430 -45.66 -18.36 -9.68
C GLU A 430 -44.79 -19.00 -10.78
N PRO A 431 -45.42 -19.82 -11.68
CA PRO A 431 -44.70 -20.44 -12.76
C PRO A 431 -44.41 -19.45 -13.88
N VAL A 432 -43.13 -19.19 -14.13
CA VAL A 432 -42.64 -18.34 -15.22
C VAL A 432 -42.12 -19.18 -16.36
N VAL A 433 -42.45 -18.80 -17.58
CA VAL A 433 -42.05 -19.52 -18.80
C VAL A 433 -40.57 -19.30 -19.08
N VAL A 434 -39.78 -20.36 -19.07
CA VAL A 434 -38.33 -20.35 -19.36
C VAL A 434 -37.98 -20.85 -20.76
N VAL A 435 -38.84 -21.69 -21.35
CA VAL A 435 -38.70 -22.20 -22.73
C VAL A 435 -40.05 -22.11 -23.44
N GLY A 436 -40.03 -21.66 -24.70
CA GLY A 436 -41.24 -21.46 -25.51
C GLY A 436 -41.82 -20.04 -25.39
N ASN A 437 -41.11 -19.10 -24.76
CA ASN A 437 -41.56 -17.72 -24.55
C ASN A 437 -41.58 -16.86 -25.83
N ARG A 438 -40.94 -17.31 -26.93
CA ARG A 438 -40.78 -16.48 -28.16
C ARG A 438 -42.07 -16.29 -28.95
N ASP A 439 -42.91 -17.31 -28.98
CA ASP A 439 -44.14 -17.35 -29.80
C ASP A 439 -45.42 -17.12 -28.97
N LEU A 440 -45.26 -16.72 -27.68
CA LEU A 440 -46.40 -16.47 -26.79
C LEU A 440 -46.97 -15.07 -27.03
N GLU A 441 -48.32 -15.04 -27.10
CA GLU A 441 -49.12 -13.81 -27.05
C GLU A 441 -49.78 -13.69 -25.66
N ASP A 442 -50.07 -12.46 -25.24
CA ASP A 442 -50.78 -12.22 -23.99
C ASP A 442 -52.14 -12.89 -23.99
N GLY A 443 -52.50 -13.64 -22.93
CA GLY A 443 -53.72 -14.40 -22.83
C GLY A 443 -53.76 -15.73 -23.61
N GLY A 444 -52.68 -16.11 -24.32
CA GLY A 444 -52.60 -17.36 -25.08
C GLY A 444 -52.68 -18.61 -24.20
N GLU A 445 -53.41 -19.66 -24.68
CA GLU A 445 -53.48 -20.94 -23.98
C GLU A 445 -52.13 -21.67 -24.03
N VAL A 446 -51.65 -22.16 -22.89
CA VAL A 446 -50.37 -22.84 -22.77
C VAL A 446 -50.52 -24.23 -22.16
N ALA A 447 -49.77 -25.18 -22.68
CA ALA A 447 -49.62 -26.52 -22.12
C ALA A 447 -48.26 -26.64 -21.43
N ILE A 448 -48.26 -26.78 -20.13
CA ILE A 448 -47.02 -26.93 -19.35
C ILE A 448 -46.45 -28.32 -19.62
N THR A 449 -45.29 -28.40 -20.21
CA THR A 449 -44.52 -29.63 -20.35
C THR A 449 -43.71 -29.82 -19.08
N SER A 450 -44.10 -30.75 -18.25
CA SER A 450 -43.39 -31.05 -17.00
C SER A 450 -42.04 -31.71 -17.31
N GLY A 451 -41.01 -30.93 -17.29
CA GLY A 451 -39.63 -31.39 -17.18
C GLY A 451 -39.14 -31.15 -15.76
N ALA A 452 -39.82 -31.69 -14.79
CA ALA A 452 -39.40 -31.63 -13.42
C ALA A 452 -38.44 -32.80 -13.14
N GLU A 453 -37.16 -32.58 -13.36
CA GLU A 453 -36.14 -33.24 -12.57
C GLU A 453 -35.68 -32.20 -11.54
N ALA A 454 -36.32 -32.24 -10.38
CA ALA A 454 -35.78 -31.59 -9.19
C ALA A 454 -34.43 -32.25 -8.88
N PRO A 455 -33.36 -31.51 -8.62
CA PRO A 455 -32.16 -32.10 -8.02
C PRO A 455 -32.58 -32.57 -6.63
N ALA A 456 -32.71 -33.89 -6.48
CA ALA A 456 -32.82 -34.54 -5.18
C ALA A 456 -31.60 -34.12 -4.37
N GLY A 457 -31.85 -33.37 -3.29
CA GLY A 457 -30.85 -33.12 -2.27
C GLY A 457 -30.39 -34.46 -1.73
N GLU A 458 -29.22 -34.90 -2.14
CA GLU A 458 -28.49 -35.95 -1.44
C GLU A 458 -28.09 -35.43 -0.06
N ALA A 459 -28.95 -35.74 0.91
CA ALA A 459 -28.53 -35.83 2.30
C ALA A 459 -27.57 -37.02 2.42
N SER A 460 -26.32 -36.80 2.15
CA SER A 460 -25.25 -37.75 2.44
C SER A 460 -25.07 -37.85 3.95
N THR A 461 -25.81 -38.77 4.53
CA THR A 461 -25.51 -39.31 5.88
C THR A 461 -24.32 -40.26 5.73
N ALA A 462 -23.12 -39.73 5.74
CA ALA A 462 -21.92 -40.54 5.86
C ALA A 462 -21.83 -41.03 7.30
N ALA A 463 -22.24 -42.28 7.51
CA ALA A 463 -21.94 -43.05 8.69
C ALA A 463 -20.43 -43.30 8.75
N LEU A 464 -19.83 -42.94 9.86
CA LEU A 464 -18.46 -43.32 10.25
C LEU A 464 -18.34 -44.86 10.36
N PRO A 465 -17.33 -45.50 9.78
CA PRO A 465 -16.96 -46.84 10.18
C PRO A 465 -16.13 -46.77 11.45
N ALA A 466 -16.54 -47.62 12.41
CA ALA A 466 -15.89 -47.84 13.67
C ALA A 466 -14.44 -48.34 13.51
N ALA A 467 -13.61 -47.87 14.41
CA ALA A 467 -12.25 -48.34 14.62
C ALA A 467 -12.23 -49.87 14.86
N ALA A 468 -11.34 -50.57 14.17
CA ALA A 468 -10.86 -51.88 14.54
C ALA A 468 -9.38 -51.77 14.84
N ASP A 469 -9.05 -52.21 16.07
CA ASP A 469 -7.71 -52.44 16.58
C ASP A 469 -6.85 -53.31 15.67
N HIS A 470 -5.63 -52.84 15.37
CA HIS A 470 -4.40 -53.65 15.54
C HIS A 470 -3.17 -52.72 15.45
#